data_6c4975b8e82eeded8a6aa54686214925
#
_entry.id   6c4975b8e82eeded8a6aa54686214925
#
_cell.length_a   1.000
_cell.length_b   1.000
_cell.length_c   1.000
_cell.angle_alpha   90.00
_cell.angle_beta   90.00
_cell.angle_gamma   90.00
#
_symmetry.space_group_name_H-M   'P 1'
#
loop_
_entity.id
_entity.type
_entity.pdbx_description
1 polymer ?
#
loop_
_entity_poly.entity_id
_entity_poly.type
_entity_poly.pdbx_seq_one_letter_code
_entity_poly.pdbx_strand_id
1 'polypeptide(L)'
;EVNIDLHDSQVSVMDVASEAQATDLQLTFMLSMASSYKWTPWKSLLLDDPTQHHDLVHASSVFDLLRDYIVDQDFQILMGTHDTIQGKFFQRKLQNENIDIKLWRLIANDDGVRAEEIN
;
A
#
# COMPACT_ATOMS: atom_id res chain seq x y z
N GLU A 1 3.92 -33.87 -15.40
CA GLU A 1 3.05 -32.72 -15.57
C GLU A 1 1.81 -32.85 -14.72
N VAL A 2 1.43 -31.76 -14.07
CA VAL A 2 0.34 -31.73 -13.12
C VAL A 2 -1.00 -31.76 -13.87
N ASN A 3 -2.02 -32.41 -13.30
CA ASN A 3 -3.32 -32.38 -13.93
C ASN A 3 -3.89 -30.95 -13.99
N ILE A 4 -4.83 -30.74 -14.92
CA ILE A 4 -5.30 -29.38 -15.25
C ILE A 4 -5.89 -28.67 -14.04
N ASP A 5 -6.70 -29.32 -13.21
CA ASP A 5 -7.37 -28.70 -12.09
C ASP A 5 -6.39 -28.24 -11.00
N LEU A 6 -5.46 -29.13 -10.65
CA LEU A 6 -4.42 -28.81 -9.68
C LEU A 6 -3.45 -27.78 -10.25
N HIS A 7 -3.17 -27.88 -11.54
CA HIS A 7 -2.33 -26.92 -12.24
C HIS A 7 -2.94 -25.52 -12.21
N ASP A 8 -4.22 -25.38 -12.49
CA ASP A 8 -4.91 -24.09 -12.46
C ASP A 8 -4.85 -23.46 -11.07
N SER A 9 -5.07 -24.23 -10.01
CA SER A 9 -4.95 -23.74 -8.63
C SER A 9 -3.54 -23.26 -8.32
N GLN A 10 -2.53 -24.02 -8.72
CA GLN A 10 -1.13 -23.64 -8.52
C GLN A 10 -0.74 -22.40 -9.31
N VAL A 11 -1.16 -22.32 -10.56
CA VAL A 11 -0.93 -21.15 -11.41
C VAL A 11 -1.56 -19.90 -10.80
N SER A 12 -2.79 -20.00 -10.28
CA SER A 12 -3.48 -18.89 -9.65
C SER A 12 -2.70 -18.38 -8.40
N VAL A 13 -2.22 -19.28 -7.56
CA VAL A 13 -1.43 -18.92 -6.37
C VAL A 13 -0.10 -18.30 -6.78
N MET A 14 0.58 -18.87 -7.76
CA MET A 14 1.85 -18.36 -8.27
C MET A 14 1.69 -17.00 -8.94
N ASP A 15 0.59 -16.79 -9.68
CA ASP A 15 0.30 -15.50 -10.31
C ASP A 15 0.10 -14.41 -9.26
N VAL A 16 -0.65 -14.67 -8.20
CA VAL A 16 -0.86 -13.74 -7.10
C VAL A 16 0.47 -13.42 -6.39
N ALA A 17 1.28 -14.43 -6.12
CA ALA A 17 2.60 -14.24 -5.51
C ALA A 17 3.54 -13.45 -6.43
N SER A 18 3.51 -13.71 -7.74
CA SER A 18 4.31 -12.96 -8.73
C SER A 18 3.88 -11.50 -8.82
N GLU A 19 2.56 -11.23 -8.77
CA GLU A 19 2.04 -9.88 -8.76
C GLU A 19 2.44 -9.12 -7.50
N ALA A 20 2.39 -9.77 -6.33
CA ALA A 20 2.85 -9.18 -5.08
C ALA A 20 4.35 -8.85 -5.12
N GLN A 21 5.17 -9.77 -5.63
CA GLN A 21 6.59 -9.56 -5.79
C GLN A 21 6.91 -8.43 -6.77
N ALA A 22 6.18 -8.37 -7.89
CA ALA A 22 6.33 -7.30 -8.87
C ALA A 22 5.96 -5.93 -8.25
N THR A 23 4.89 -5.89 -7.48
CA THR A 23 4.47 -4.68 -6.78
C THR A 23 5.52 -4.24 -5.75
N ASP A 24 6.08 -5.17 -4.99
CA ASP A 24 7.14 -4.89 -4.02
C ASP A 24 8.39 -4.34 -4.71
N LEU A 25 8.77 -4.93 -5.85
CA LEU A 25 9.92 -4.47 -6.62
C LEU A 25 9.69 -3.06 -7.17
N GLN A 26 8.53 -2.81 -7.73
CA GLN A 26 8.16 -1.49 -8.23
C GLN A 26 8.16 -0.45 -7.11
N LEU A 27 7.58 -0.78 -5.96
CA LEU A 27 7.55 0.10 -4.80
C LEU A 27 8.96 0.40 -4.29
N THR A 28 9.79 -0.62 -4.14
CA THR A 28 11.19 -0.47 -3.70
C THR A 28 11.97 0.42 -4.66
N PHE A 29 11.83 0.20 -5.96
CA PHE A 29 12.47 1.01 -6.99
C PHE A 29 12.03 2.47 -6.90
N MET A 30 10.72 2.70 -6.84
CA MET A 30 10.15 4.05 -6.75
C MET A 30 10.64 4.78 -5.49
N LEU A 31 10.64 4.11 -4.34
CA LEU A 31 11.11 4.69 -3.09
C LEU A 31 12.60 4.99 -3.14
N SER A 32 13.40 4.09 -3.71
CA SER A 32 14.84 4.31 -3.89
C SER A 32 15.10 5.51 -4.79
N MET A 33 14.35 5.65 -5.86
CA MET A 33 14.44 6.81 -6.76
C MET A 33 14.08 8.09 -6.02
N ALA A 34 12.97 8.08 -5.28
CA ALA A 34 12.51 9.25 -4.53
C ALA A 34 13.53 9.69 -3.47
N SER A 35 14.24 8.73 -2.85
CA SER A 35 15.28 9.02 -1.87
C SER A 35 16.57 9.53 -2.50
N SER A 36 16.91 9.04 -3.69
CA SER A 36 18.19 9.33 -4.35
C SER A 36 18.18 10.67 -5.08
N TYR A 37 17.05 11.04 -5.68
CA TYR A 37 16.92 12.28 -6.44
C TYR A 37 16.39 13.40 -5.56
N LYS A 38 17.28 14.23 -5.08
CA LYS A 38 16.96 15.38 -4.20
C LYS A 38 16.84 16.70 -4.98
N TRP A 39 16.60 16.62 -6.27
CA TRP A 39 16.50 17.78 -7.14
C TRP A 39 15.15 18.52 -7.03
N THR A 40 14.17 17.91 -6.38
CA THR A 40 12.85 18.50 -6.14
C THR A 40 12.57 18.61 -4.65
N PRO A 41 11.95 19.73 -4.20
CA PRO A 41 11.49 19.84 -2.82
C PRO A 41 10.24 19.00 -2.52
N TRP A 42 9.67 18.37 -3.54
CA TRP A 42 8.45 17.60 -3.41
C TRP A 42 8.74 16.26 -2.72
N LYS A 43 8.19 16.10 -1.52
CA LYS A 43 8.34 14.88 -0.72
C LYS A 43 6.99 14.22 -0.46
N SER A 44 6.24 13.97 -1.52
CA SER A 44 4.95 13.29 -1.44
C SER A 44 4.92 12.11 -2.39
N LEU A 45 4.35 11.02 -1.91
CA LEU A 45 4.15 9.80 -2.68
C LEU A 45 2.67 9.51 -2.81
N LEU A 46 2.25 9.17 -4.00
CA LEU A 46 0.90 8.72 -4.31
C LEU A 46 0.95 7.23 -4.60
N LEU A 47 0.29 6.45 -3.78
CA LEU A 47 0.29 4.99 -3.87
C LEU A 47 -1.13 4.49 -4.09
N ASP A 48 -1.33 3.76 -5.17
CA ASP A 48 -2.62 3.15 -5.48
C ASP A 48 -2.56 1.67 -5.14
N ASP A 49 -3.17 1.32 -4.01
CA ASP A 49 -3.35 -0.04 -3.55
C ASP A 49 -2.04 -0.87 -3.53
N PRO A 50 -1.00 -0.37 -2.86
CA PRO A 50 0.33 -1.00 -2.94
C PRO A 50 0.40 -2.39 -2.31
N THR A 51 -0.61 -2.78 -1.54
CA THR A 51 -0.66 -4.08 -0.85
C THR A 51 -1.82 -4.95 -1.35
N GLN A 52 -2.29 -4.72 -2.57
CA GLN A 52 -3.47 -5.36 -3.14
C GLN A 52 -3.41 -6.89 -3.10
N HIS A 53 -2.25 -7.46 -3.38
CA HIS A 53 -2.06 -8.92 -3.44
C HIS A 53 -1.34 -9.48 -2.21
N HIS A 54 -1.27 -8.70 -1.12
CA HIS A 54 -0.56 -9.10 0.08
C HIS A 54 -1.55 -9.61 1.14
N ASP A 55 -1.13 -10.62 1.90
CA ASP A 55 -1.75 -10.92 3.18
C ASP A 55 -1.36 -9.86 4.22
N LEU A 56 -1.94 -9.95 5.42
CA LEU A 56 -1.71 -8.94 6.45
C LEU A 56 -0.25 -8.92 6.93
N VAL A 57 0.42 -10.06 6.92
CA VAL A 57 1.83 -10.17 7.34
C VAL A 57 2.73 -9.44 6.35
N HIS A 58 2.57 -9.70 5.06
CA HIS A 58 3.34 -9.04 4.02
C HIS A 58 2.99 -7.55 3.91
N ALA A 59 1.72 -7.20 4.03
CA ALA A 59 1.28 -5.81 4.06
C ALA A 59 1.91 -5.06 5.24
N SER A 60 2.06 -5.70 6.39
CA SER A 60 2.72 -5.14 7.55
C SER A 60 4.16 -4.72 7.25
N SER A 61 4.90 -5.54 6.51
CA SER A 61 6.28 -5.22 6.10
C SER A 61 6.34 -4.00 5.19
N VAL A 62 5.41 -3.90 4.24
CA VAL A 62 5.30 -2.73 3.36
C VAL A 62 4.97 -1.47 4.18
N PHE A 63 4.05 -1.59 5.12
CA PHE A 63 3.66 -0.46 5.98
C PHE A 63 4.81 -0.02 6.89
N ASP A 64 5.64 -0.94 7.38
CA ASP A 64 6.85 -0.58 8.13
C ASP A 64 7.84 0.21 7.28
N LEU A 65 8.01 -0.19 6.02
CA LEU A 65 8.85 0.53 5.08
C LEU A 65 8.32 1.95 4.82
N LEU A 66 7.03 2.08 4.58
CA LEU A 66 6.39 3.39 4.36
C LEU A 66 6.50 4.28 5.61
N ARG A 67 6.32 3.70 6.80
CA ARG A 67 6.52 4.41 8.06
C ARG A 67 7.92 5.00 8.15
N ASP A 68 8.94 4.23 7.80
CA ASP A 68 10.33 4.70 7.85
C ASP A 68 10.55 5.89 6.91
N TYR A 69 9.95 5.89 5.73
CA TYR A 69 10.01 7.03 4.82
C TYR A 69 9.31 8.27 5.38
N ILE A 70 8.21 8.10 6.09
CA ILE A 70 7.50 9.20 6.73
C ILE A 70 8.35 9.78 7.89
N VAL A 71 8.84 8.92 8.76
CA VAL A 71 9.54 9.33 9.99
C VAL A 71 10.94 9.83 9.69
N ASP A 72 11.71 9.06 8.92
CA ASP A 72 13.14 9.32 8.73
C ASP A 72 13.42 10.28 7.60
N GLN A 73 12.58 10.35 6.59
CA GLN A 73 12.80 11.17 5.39
C GLN A 73 11.76 12.27 5.19
N ASP A 74 10.82 12.40 6.12
CA ASP A 74 9.80 13.45 6.11
C ASP A 74 8.93 13.44 4.85
N PHE A 75 8.57 12.24 4.36
CA PHE A 75 7.65 12.09 3.26
C PHE A 75 6.21 12.16 3.71
N GLN A 76 5.37 12.77 2.90
CA GLN A 76 3.92 12.66 3.00
C GLN A 76 3.44 11.55 2.06
N ILE A 77 2.58 10.67 2.53
CA ILE A 77 2.05 9.57 1.72
C ILE A 77 0.54 9.70 1.61
N LEU A 78 0.05 9.68 0.38
CA LEU A 78 -1.35 9.54 0.07
C LEU A 78 -1.56 8.16 -0.55
N MET A 79 -2.29 7.30 0.13
CA MET A 79 -2.46 5.92 -0.28
C MET A 79 -3.94 5.58 -0.46
N GLY A 80 -4.26 5.01 -1.61
CA GLY A 80 -5.56 4.39 -1.86
C GLY A 80 -5.51 2.90 -1.54
N THR A 81 -6.56 2.38 -0.94
CA THR A 81 -6.73 0.94 -0.74
C THR A 81 -8.21 0.58 -0.82
N HIS A 82 -8.52 -0.60 -1.33
CA HIS A 82 -9.87 -1.14 -1.30
C HIS A 82 -10.12 -2.03 -0.08
N ASP A 83 -9.09 -2.26 0.74
CA ASP A 83 -9.18 -3.12 1.93
C ASP A 83 -9.20 -2.26 3.19
N THR A 84 -10.40 -2.14 3.78
CA THR A 84 -10.61 -1.38 5.01
C THR A 84 -9.80 -1.93 6.19
N ILE A 85 -9.60 -3.24 6.25
CA ILE A 85 -8.83 -3.90 7.31
C ILE A 85 -7.38 -3.46 7.24
N GLN A 86 -6.78 -3.50 6.06
CA GLN A 86 -5.42 -3.04 5.86
C GLN A 86 -5.27 -1.54 6.15
N GLY A 87 -6.22 -0.74 5.70
CA GLY A 87 -6.21 0.70 5.97
C GLY A 87 -6.22 1.01 7.47
N LYS A 88 -7.09 0.37 8.23
CA LYS A 88 -7.15 0.53 9.69
C LYS A 88 -5.91 -0.02 10.39
N PHE A 89 -5.36 -1.11 9.88
CA PHE A 89 -4.13 -1.68 10.42
C PHE A 89 -2.96 -0.71 10.25
N PHE A 90 -2.81 -0.12 9.10
CA PHE A 90 -1.79 0.89 8.83
C PHE A 90 -1.99 2.12 9.72
N GLN A 91 -3.22 2.59 9.85
CA GLN A 91 -3.54 3.71 10.74
C GLN A 91 -3.07 3.44 12.18
N ARG A 92 -3.33 2.26 12.72
CA ARG A 92 -2.89 1.90 14.08
C ARG A 92 -1.38 1.87 14.20
N LYS A 93 -0.67 1.37 13.21
CA LYS A 93 0.80 1.36 13.20
C LYS A 93 1.37 2.78 13.28
N LEU A 94 0.80 3.70 12.54
CA LEU A 94 1.28 5.08 12.49
C LEU A 94 0.88 5.90 13.72
N GLN A 95 -0.27 5.62 14.31
CA GLN A 95 -0.71 6.31 15.52
C GLN A 95 0.26 6.12 16.68
N ASN A 96 0.89 4.96 16.77
CA ASN A 96 1.87 4.66 17.80
C ASN A 96 3.18 5.45 17.62
N GLU A 97 3.43 5.99 16.43
CA GLU A 97 4.63 6.76 16.11
C GLU A 97 4.40 8.28 16.18
N ASN A 98 3.25 8.71 16.69
CA ASN A 98 2.86 10.12 16.75
C ASN A 98 2.85 10.80 15.38
N ILE A 99 2.44 10.05 14.37
CA ILE A 99 2.28 10.54 12.99
C ILE A 99 0.84 10.99 12.80
N ASP A 100 0.65 12.17 12.22
CA ASP A 100 -0.68 12.64 11.83
C ASP A 100 -1.18 11.84 10.63
N ILE A 101 -2.27 11.11 10.83
CA ILE A 101 -2.87 10.26 9.81
C ILE A 101 -4.38 10.49 9.75
N LYS A 102 -4.88 10.58 8.54
CA LYS A 102 -6.32 10.65 8.27
C LYS A 102 -6.74 9.51 7.37
N LEU A 103 -7.81 8.86 7.73
CA LEU A 103 -8.41 7.78 6.95
C LEU A 103 -9.76 8.26 6.41
N TRP A 104 -9.94 8.14 5.10
CA TRP A 104 -11.15 8.58 4.40
C TRP A 104 -11.79 7.40 3.70
N ARG A 105 -13.10 7.31 3.80
CA ARG A 105 -13.88 6.36 3.00
C ARG A 105 -14.52 7.11 1.83
N LEU A 106 -14.33 6.57 0.64
CA LEU A 106 -15.01 7.07 -0.55
C LEU A 106 -16.31 6.30 -0.74
N ILE A 107 -17.42 7.03 -0.85
CA ILE A 107 -18.74 6.47 -1.02
C ILE A 107 -19.30 6.95 -2.35
N ALA A 108 -19.57 6.02 -3.25
CA ALA A 108 -20.21 6.32 -4.52
C ALA A 108 -21.72 6.23 -4.39
N ASN A 109 -22.41 7.21 -4.93
CA ASN A 109 -23.88 7.22 -5.02
C ASN A 109 -24.30 7.82 -6.37
N ASP A 110 -25.60 7.94 -6.61
CA ASP A 110 -26.13 8.46 -7.88
C ASP A 110 -25.72 9.90 -8.16
N ASP A 111 -25.38 10.67 -7.14
CA ASP A 111 -24.96 12.08 -7.24
C ASP A 111 -23.44 12.24 -7.36
N GLY A 112 -22.67 11.16 -7.31
CA GLY A 112 -21.22 11.19 -7.44
C GLY A 112 -20.50 10.47 -6.29
N VAL A 113 -19.28 10.91 -5.99
CA VAL A 113 -18.45 10.32 -4.95
C VAL A 113 -18.30 11.31 -3.78
N ARG A 114 -18.49 10.82 -2.58
CA ARG A 114 -18.33 11.59 -1.34
C ARG A 114 -17.23 10.96 -0.49
N ALA A 115 -16.45 11.79 0.17
CA ALA A 115 -15.43 11.36 1.13
C ALA A 115 -15.91 11.59 2.56
N GLU A 116 -15.79 10.59 3.41
CA GLU A 116 -16.08 10.68 4.83
C GLU A 116 -14.83 10.30 5.63
N GLU A 117 -14.43 11.16 6.55
CA GLU A 117 -13.34 10.81 7.47
C GLU A 117 -13.83 9.75 8.46
N ILE A 118 -13.04 8.70 8.65
CA ILE A 118 -13.37 7.63 9.60
C ILE A 118 -12.26 7.51 10.64
N ASN A 119 -12.69 7.22 11.86
CA ASN A 119 -11.79 7.08 13.01
C ASN A 119 -11.52 5.62 13.34
#